data_753d2e7558466148c68004ca9c9f5c3a
#
_entry.id   753d2e7558466148c68004ca9c9f5c3a
#
_cell.length_a   1.000
_cell.length_b   1.000
_cell.length_c   1.000
_cell.angle_alpha   90.00
_cell.angle_beta   90.00
_cell.angle_gamma   90.00
#
_symmetry.space_group_name_H-M   'P 1'
#
loop_
_entity.id
_entity.type
_entity.pdbx_description
1 polymer ?
#
loop_
_entity_poly.entity_id
_entity_poly.type
_entity_poly.pdbx_seq_one_letter_code
_entity_poly.pdbx_strand_id
1 'polypeptide(L)'
;MKNQFCLFVIAALLINLCSIHAQEQVSMQSLLREMVDRKQLVEYPESIPYKAMQASSYNRASVSPDQPGWFADSDGVFCIRTEKNREGETEWVLMEDKGPGAITKIWAVCFYYGLDDTTGANLKIYLDGEEEPTINCNFFEFVKGESFVKPPFAMETRRAGNSYLPIPYAKSCKVTMDKKVFYNIISYRSYPQGTSVRTFSMDEYNQSQILIDSVGHVLERGVYGDLASTKNTEAYSFHKTLRPQEKETLLIRKKQKAIEQLVFQLDAEDFDQALRSTVLKISFDGEQTVWTPLGDFFNIGVGLKTYQMWERAVQEDGTMICRWIMPYQHIAELEIENMGKQDIQMSVTAKVMPYTWNDRSMYFHSSWRMDDPTPCLLYTSPSPRDISGYR
;
A
#
# COMPACT_ATOMS: atom_id res chain seq x y z
N MET A 1 53.32 23.33 22.93
CA MET A 1 52.33 23.61 21.85
C MET A 1 52.16 22.47 20.84
N LYS A 2 53.18 21.68 20.47
CA LYS A 2 53.01 20.55 19.51
C LYS A 2 52.14 19.38 20.05
N ASN A 3 52.18 19.09 21.35
CA ASN A 3 51.40 17.95 21.91
C ASN A 3 49.92 18.24 22.10
N GLN A 4 49.49 19.49 22.23
CA GLN A 4 48.07 19.84 22.32
C GLN A 4 47.38 19.81 20.94
N PHE A 5 48.14 20.09 19.88
CA PHE A 5 47.58 20.02 18.51
C PHE A 5 47.33 18.59 18.05
N CYS A 6 48.17 17.62 18.43
CA CYS A 6 47.93 16.20 18.14
C CYS A 6 46.72 15.63 18.88
N LEU A 7 46.48 16.04 20.14
CA LEU A 7 45.31 15.59 20.89
C LEU A 7 43.98 16.12 20.29
N PHE A 8 43.94 17.35 19.78
CA PHE A 8 42.78 17.92 19.12
C PHE A 8 42.47 17.25 17.77
N VAL A 9 43.50 16.88 17.02
CA VAL A 9 43.33 16.18 15.73
C VAL A 9 42.85 14.74 15.94
N ILE A 10 43.33 14.05 16.96
CA ILE A 10 42.87 12.70 17.32
C ILE A 10 41.45 12.74 17.87
N ALA A 11 41.08 13.73 18.67
CA ALA A 11 39.70 13.91 19.15
C ALA A 11 38.75 14.27 18.02
N ALA A 12 39.15 15.10 17.05
CA ALA A 12 38.34 15.41 15.85
C ALA A 12 38.20 14.22 14.90
N LEU A 13 39.21 13.35 14.77
CA LEU A 13 39.15 12.10 14.03
C LEU A 13 38.26 11.04 14.72
N LEU A 14 38.30 10.99 16.05
CA LEU A 14 37.41 10.09 16.81
C LEU A 14 35.92 10.55 16.79
N ILE A 15 35.66 11.85 16.72
CA ILE A 15 34.30 12.38 16.57
C ILE A 15 33.75 12.12 15.16
N ASN A 16 34.60 12.11 14.12
CA ASN A 16 34.16 11.73 12.76
C ASN A 16 33.99 10.23 12.55
N LEU A 17 34.55 9.38 13.40
CA LEU A 17 34.33 7.92 13.36
C LEU A 17 33.08 7.48 14.14
N CYS A 18 32.43 8.37 14.89
CA CYS A 18 31.18 8.14 15.60
C CYS A 18 29.93 8.70 14.88
N SER A 19 30.00 9.00 13.59
CA SER A 19 28.83 8.97 12.75
C SER A 19 28.47 7.49 12.50
N ILE A 20 28.17 6.78 13.59
CA ILE A 20 27.37 5.57 13.52
C ILE A 20 26.07 6.07 12.89
N HIS A 21 25.87 5.79 11.61
CA HIS A 21 24.54 5.77 11.05
C HIS A 21 23.78 4.82 11.99
N ALA A 22 22.95 5.37 12.86
CA ALA A 22 22.04 4.55 13.64
C ALA A 22 21.28 3.73 12.58
N GLN A 23 21.60 2.45 12.48
CA GLN A 23 20.96 1.56 11.53
C GLN A 23 19.48 1.69 11.80
N GLU A 24 18.74 2.14 10.81
CA GLU A 24 17.31 2.40 10.93
C GLU A 24 16.64 1.12 11.44
N GLN A 25 16.11 1.17 12.64
CA GLN A 25 15.52 0.00 13.27
C GLN A 25 14.09 -0.17 12.79
N VAL A 26 13.77 -1.31 12.23
CA VAL A 26 12.38 -1.69 11.94
C VAL A 26 11.62 -1.84 13.26
N SER A 27 10.51 -1.16 13.40
CA SER A 27 9.62 -1.20 14.56
C SER A 27 8.16 -0.99 14.12
N MET A 28 7.21 -1.25 14.97
CA MET A 28 5.82 -0.92 14.71
C MET A 28 5.66 0.57 14.36
N GLN A 29 6.34 1.45 15.10
CA GLN A 29 6.26 2.90 14.86
C GLN A 29 6.87 3.31 13.52
N SER A 30 8.02 2.73 13.10
CA SER A 30 8.62 3.03 11.80
C SER A 30 7.73 2.56 10.66
N LEU A 31 7.15 1.37 10.77
CA LEU A 31 6.22 0.82 9.78
C LEU A 31 4.91 1.60 9.69
N LEU A 32 4.38 2.10 10.81
CA LEU A 32 3.22 2.99 10.81
C LEU A 32 3.51 4.30 10.07
N ARG A 33 4.67 4.94 10.29
CA ARG A 33 5.05 6.15 9.56
C ARG A 33 5.23 5.88 8.07
N GLU A 34 5.79 4.72 7.72
CA GLU A 34 5.96 4.28 6.33
C GLU A 34 4.61 4.20 5.59
N MET A 35 3.52 3.79 6.25
CA MET A 35 2.19 3.67 5.61
C MET A 35 1.71 4.98 4.99
N VAL A 36 2.13 6.13 5.52
CA VAL A 36 1.71 7.46 5.07
C VAL A 36 2.85 8.29 4.47
N ASP A 37 4.04 7.73 4.35
CA ASP A 37 5.17 8.39 3.70
C ASP A 37 5.06 8.30 2.18
N ARG A 38 4.49 9.37 1.58
CA ARG A 38 4.31 9.45 0.13
C ARG A 38 5.61 9.42 -0.67
N LYS A 39 6.75 9.80 -0.07
CA LYS A 39 8.05 9.81 -0.76
C LYS A 39 8.55 8.39 -1.02
N GLN A 40 8.30 7.46 -0.13
CA GLN A 40 8.68 6.05 -0.31
C GLN A 40 7.98 5.39 -1.50
N LEU A 41 6.86 5.94 -1.98
CA LEU A 41 6.16 5.45 -3.15
C LEU A 41 6.79 5.88 -4.48
N VAL A 42 7.68 6.87 -4.44
CA VAL A 42 8.28 7.49 -5.64
C VAL A 42 9.81 7.43 -5.65
N GLU A 43 10.38 6.80 -4.66
CA GLU A 43 11.81 6.50 -4.59
C GLU A 43 12.02 5.00 -4.45
N TYR A 44 12.89 4.44 -5.26
CA TYR A 44 13.35 3.07 -5.06
C TYR A 44 13.98 2.97 -3.66
N PRO A 45 13.51 2.06 -2.79
CA PRO A 45 13.92 2.08 -1.39
C PRO A 45 15.42 1.86 -1.24
N GLU A 46 16.08 2.78 -0.53
CA GLU A 46 17.44 2.64 -0.02
C GLU A 46 17.48 1.74 1.21
N SER A 47 16.30 1.62 1.79
CA SER A 47 16.04 0.98 3.07
C SER A 47 16.35 -0.51 3.04
N ILE A 48 16.36 -1.08 4.20
CA ILE A 48 16.53 -2.48 4.54
C ILE A 48 15.75 -3.33 3.53
N PRO A 49 16.44 -4.07 2.64
CA PRO A 49 15.76 -4.89 1.65
C PRO A 49 14.90 -5.94 2.34
N TYR A 50 13.75 -6.23 1.78
CA TYR A 50 12.88 -7.29 2.27
C TYR A 50 12.30 -8.09 1.11
N LYS A 51 11.87 -9.30 1.41
CA LYS A 51 11.02 -10.09 0.52
C LYS A 51 9.57 -9.93 0.98
N ALA A 52 8.69 -9.56 0.07
CA ALA A 52 7.26 -9.62 0.32
C ALA A 52 6.80 -11.08 0.22
N MET A 53 6.24 -11.58 1.29
CA MET A 53 5.85 -12.97 1.46
C MET A 53 4.36 -13.07 1.81
N GLN A 54 3.79 -14.25 1.57
CA GLN A 54 2.40 -14.52 1.89
C GLN A 54 2.24 -15.96 2.40
N ALA A 55 1.52 -16.11 3.49
CA ALA A 55 0.93 -17.38 3.91
C ALA A 55 -0.58 -17.33 3.67
N SER A 56 -1.17 -18.40 3.16
CA SER A 56 -2.60 -18.44 2.87
C SER A 56 -3.18 -19.84 2.97
N SER A 57 -4.49 -19.93 2.96
CA SER A 57 -5.26 -21.18 3.02
C SER A 57 -5.38 -21.91 1.67
N TYR A 58 -4.44 -21.71 0.74
CA TYR A 58 -4.47 -22.40 -0.55
C TYR A 58 -4.32 -23.92 -0.42
N ASN A 59 -4.85 -24.67 -1.36
CA ASN A 59 -4.68 -26.11 -1.43
C ASN A 59 -3.22 -26.44 -1.83
N ARG A 60 -2.49 -27.07 -0.90
CA ARG A 60 -1.07 -27.41 -1.08
C ARG A 60 -0.80 -28.56 -2.06
N ALA A 61 -1.85 -29.21 -2.54
CA ALA A 61 -1.74 -30.13 -3.68
C ALA A 61 -1.44 -29.40 -5.00
N SER A 62 -1.69 -28.08 -5.07
CA SER A 62 -1.37 -27.22 -6.21
C SER A 62 0.13 -26.85 -6.20
N VAL A 63 1.01 -27.78 -6.59
CA VAL A 63 2.46 -27.61 -6.46
C VAL A 63 3.15 -27.08 -7.73
N SER A 64 2.68 -27.49 -8.91
CA SER A 64 3.29 -27.13 -10.20
C SER A 64 2.31 -27.31 -11.35
N PRO A 65 2.31 -26.42 -12.37
CA PRO A 65 1.52 -26.59 -13.58
C PRO A 65 1.73 -27.91 -14.31
N ASP A 66 2.92 -28.48 -14.19
CA ASP A 66 3.33 -29.71 -14.88
C ASP A 66 2.96 -30.99 -14.10
N GLN A 67 2.33 -30.85 -12.93
CA GLN A 67 2.00 -31.96 -12.07
C GLN A 67 0.49 -32.19 -11.99
N PRO A 68 0.03 -33.46 -11.91
CA PRO A 68 -1.36 -33.75 -11.67
C PRO A 68 -1.88 -33.04 -10.40
N GLY A 69 -3.05 -32.41 -10.49
CA GLY A 69 -3.68 -31.74 -9.35
C GLY A 69 -3.17 -30.31 -9.07
N TRP A 70 -2.38 -29.71 -9.95
CA TRP A 70 -1.98 -28.31 -9.77
C TRP A 70 -3.18 -27.34 -9.76
N PHE A 71 -4.30 -27.71 -10.35
CA PHE A 71 -5.57 -27.05 -10.26
C PHE A 71 -6.48 -27.64 -9.16
N ALA A 72 -5.90 -28.05 -8.06
CA ALA A 72 -6.70 -28.47 -6.93
C ALA A 72 -7.54 -27.27 -6.44
N ASP A 73 -8.87 -27.43 -6.44
CA ASP A 73 -9.85 -26.34 -6.27
C ASP A 73 -10.54 -26.32 -4.90
N SER A 74 -10.16 -27.22 -4.00
CA SER A 74 -10.71 -27.26 -2.64
C SER A 74 -9.87 -26.48 -1.62
N ASP A 75 -9.32 -25.33 -2.04
CA ASP A 75 -8.64 -24.39 -1.16
C ASP A 75 -9.66 -23.66 -0.25
N GLY A 76 -9.16 -22.99 0.75
CA GLY A 76 -10.01 -22.20 1.65
C GLY A 76 -9.94 -22.60 3.13
N VAL A 77 -9.62 -23.87 3.39
CA VAL A 77 -9.58 -24.41 4.76
C VAL A 77 -8.24 -25.02 5.14
N PHE A 78 -7.21 -24.77 4.34
CA PHE A 78 -5.89 -25.33 4.56
C PHE A 78 -5.04 -24.47 5.49
N CYS A 79 -4.20 -25.13 6.26
CA CYS A 79 -3.15 -24.56 7.11
C CYS A 79 -1.81 -25.20 6.76
N ILE A 80 -0.75 -24.71 7.33
CA ILE A 80 0.59 -25.31 7.14
C ILE A 80 0.64 -26.71 7.75
N ARG A 81 0.15 -26.82 9.00
CA ARG A 81 0.02 -28.05 9.78
C ARG A 81 -0.89 -27.84 10.97
N THR A 82 -1.23 -28.92 11.66
CA THR A 82 -1.81 -28.87 12.99
C THR A 82 -0.76 -29.31 14.02
N GLU A 83 -0.82 -28.75 15.21
CA GLU A 83 0.04 -29.12 16.33
C GLU A 83 -0.77 -29.13 17.64
N LYS A 84 -0.18 -29.66 18.71
CA LYS A 84 -0.73 -29.58 20.05
C LYS A 84 -0.07 -28.46 20.82
N ASN A 85 -0.88 -27.61 21.47
CA ASN A 85 -0.39 -26.64 22.42
C ASN A 85 -0.02 -27.34 23.76
N ARG A 86 0.41 -26.57 24.75
CA ARG A 86 0.78 -27.10 26.09
C ARG A 86 -0.36 -27.80 26.83
N GLU A 87 -1.57 -27.31 26.61
CA GLU A 87 -2.79 -27.86 27.19
C GLU A 87 -3.27 -29.12 26.47
N GLY A 88 -2.60 -29.52 25.38
CA GLY A 88 -2.96 -30.67 24.56
C GLY A 88 -4.07 -30.39 23.55
N GLU A 89 -4.49 -29.12 23.39
CA GLU A 89 -5.48 -28.70 22.41
C GLU A 89 -4.87 -28.59 21.02
N THR A 90 -5.69 -28.75 19.99
CA THR A 90 -5.22 -28.65 18.62
C THR A 90 -5.17 -27.19 18.18
N GLU A 91 -4.03 -26.77 17.62
CA GLU A 91 -3.86 -25.49 16.94
C GLU A 91 -3.57 -25.71 15.45
N TRP A 92 -4.14 -24.83 14.62
CA TRP A 92 -3.93 -24.76 13.19
C TRP A 92 -2.89 -23.68 12.88
N VAL A 93 -1.71 -24.07 12.43
CA VAL A 93 -0.63 -23.13 12.07
C VAL A 93 -0.93 -22.54 10.71
N LEU A 94 -1.22 -21.24 10.67
CA LEU A 94 -1.52 -20.49 9.45
C LEU A 94 -0.28 -19.90 8.79
N MET A 95 0.66 -19.41 9.60
CA MET A 95 1.92 -18.81 9.17
C MET A 95 3.05 -19.22 10.11
N GLU A 96 4.22 -19.41 9.54
CA GLU A 96 5.48 -19.55 10.28
C GLU A 96 6.60 -18.93 9.47
N ASP A 97 7.39 -18.05 10.10
CA ASP A 97 8.58 -17.44 9.52
C ASP A 97 9.74 -17.45 10.51
N LYS A 98 10.96 -17.62 9.99
CA LYS A 98 12.20 -17.64 10.77
C LYS A 98 13.13 -16.53 10.28
N GLY A 99 13.56 -15.70 11.21
CA GLY A 99 14.38 -14.54 10.96
C GLY A 99 13.65 -13.25 11.27
N PRO A 100 14.27 -12.10 11.10
CA PRO A 100 13.60 -10.82 11.29
C PRO A 100 12.55 -10.59 10.21
N GLY A 101 11.38 -10.10 10.61
CA GLY A 101 10.27 -9.85 9.70
C GLY A 101 9.20 -8.96 10.29
N ALA A 102 8.12 -8.76 9.57
CA ALA A 102 6.94 -8.05 10.05
C ALA A 102 5.67 -8.52 9.32
N ILE A 103 4.63 -8.90 10.05
CA ILE A 103 3.30 -9.02 9.46
C ILE A 103 2.84 -7.63 9.07
N THR A 104 2.30 -7.49 7.85
CA THR A 104 1.82 -6.22 7.31
C THR A 104 0.33 -6.23 7.02
N LYS A 105 -0.27 -7.41 6.87
CA LYS A 105 -1.70 -7.57 6.65
C LYS A 105 -2.17 -8.95 7.08
N ILE A 106 -3.31 -8.99 7.74
CA ILE A 106 -4.09 -10.20 7.96
C ILE A 106 -5.48 -9.97 7.33
N TRP A 107 -5.83 -10.81 6.38
CA TRP A 107 -7.14 -10.80 5.72
C TRP A 107 -7.84 -12.13 5.95
N ALA A 108 -9.13 -12.10 6.19
CA ALA A 108 -9.95 -13.30 6.30
C ALA A 108 -11.38 -13.07 5.82
N VAL A 109 -11.99 -14.12 5.31
CA VAL A 109 -13.43 -14.16 5.09
C VAL A 109 -14.15 -14.27 6.42
N CYS A 110 -15.04 -13.33 6.71
CA CYS A 110 -15.75 -13.21 7.99
C CYS A 110 -17.18 -13.74 7.94
N PHE A 111 -17.46 -14.66 7.05
CA PHE A 111 -18.74 -15.37 7.02
C PHE A 111 -18.52 -16.87 7.06
N TYR A 112 -19.54 -17.53 7.55
CA TYR A 112 -19.61 -18.96 7.67
C TYR A 112 -20.07 -19.61 6.35
N TYR A 113 -19.35 -20.63 5.87
CA TYR A 113 -19.72 -21.36 4.68
C TYR A 113 -19.50 -22.87 4.90
N GLY A 114 -20.52 -23.55 5.48
CA GLY A 114 -20.50 -24.99 5.67
C GLY A 114 -19.45 -25.52 6.66
N LEU A 115 -18.82 -24.66 7.44
CA LEU A 115 -17.94 -25.02 8.54
C LEU A 115 -18.70 -24.97 9.88
N ASP A 116 -18.17 -25.62 10.90
CA ASP A 116 -18.65 -25.44 12.28
C ASP A 116 -18.49 -23.98 12.71
N ASP A 117 -19.32 -23.52 13.62
CA ASP A 117 -19.26 -22.15 14.12
C ASP A 117 -17.85 -21.76 14.58
N THR A 118 -17.24 -20.85 13.80
CA THR A 118 -15.89 -20.34 14.05
C THR A 118 -15.89 -18.94 14.66
N THR A 119 -17.06 -18.38 15.01
CA THR A 119 -17.16 -17.02 15.58
C THR A 119 -16.36 -16.83 16.85
N GLY A 120 -16.19 -17.89 17.65
CA GLY A 120 -15.33 -17.90 18.83
C GLY A 120 -13.88 -18.36 18.57
N ALA A 121 -13.40 -18.34 17.32
CA ALA A 121 -12.02 -18.73 17.03
C ALA A 121 -11.02 -17.68 17.52
N ASN A 122 -9.98 -18.12 18.26
CA ASN A 122 -8.94 -17.25 18.76
C ASN A 122 -7.70 -17.32 17.89
N LEU A 123 -7.21 -16.13 17.52
CA LEU A 123 -5.91 -15.91 16.91
C LEU A 123 -4.85 -15.86 17.98
N LYS A 124 -3.77 -16.61 17.80
CA LYS A 124 -2.58 -16.53 18.64
C LYS A 124 -1.38 -16.20 17.76
N ILE A 125 -0.62 -15.18 18.17
CA ILE A 125 0.62 -14.77 17.49
C ILE A 125 1.76 -14.89 18.48
N TYR A 126 2.68 -15.81 18.20
CA TYR A 126 3.89 -16.06 18.97
C TYR A 126 5.06 -15.38 18.28
N LEU A 127 5.81 -14.57 19.01
CA LEU A 127 6.95 -13.80 18.48
C LEU A 127 8.24 -14.30 19.14
N ASP A 128 9.31 -14.36 18.33
CA ASP A 128 10.69 -14.62 18.78
C ASP A 128 10.93 -15.92 19.54
N GLY A 129 10.02 -16.89 19.39
CA GLY A 129 10.11 -18.18 20.03
C GLY A 129 9.58 -18.21 21.48
N GLU A 130 8.87 -17.15 21.89
CA GLU A 130 8.19 -17.13 23.18
C GLU A 130 7.13 -18.25 23.25
N GLU A 131 6.98 -18.81 24.43
CA GLU A 131 6.05 -19.92 24.66
C GLU A 131 4.60 -19.44 24.80
N GLU A 132 4.40 -18.23 25.31
CA GLU A 132 3.12 -17.57 25.40
C GLU A 132 2.90 -16.64 24.20
N PRO A 133 1.68 -16.59 23.65
CA PRO A 133 1.39 -15.72 22.53
C PRO A 133 1.41 -14.25 22.95
N THR A 134 2.13 -13.41 22.20
CA THR A 134 2.13 -11.95 22.40
C THR A 134 0.74 -11.35 22.11
N ILE A 135 0.01 -11.94 21.15
CA ILE A 135 -1.38 -11.58 20.85
C ILE A 135 -2.22 -12.85 20.97
N ASN A 136 -3.29 -12.77 21.78
CA ASN A 136 -4.30 -13.81 21.91
C ASN A 136 -5.67 -13.13 21.99
N CYS A 137 -6.44 -13.23 20.94
CA CYS A 137 -7.73 -12.54 20.85
C CYS A 137 -8.67 -13.21 19.85
N ASN A 138 -9.95 -12.85 19.89
CA ASN A 138 -10.90 -13.32 18.89
C ASN A 138 -10.46 -12.88 17.48
N PHE A 139 -10.36 -13.84 16.57
CA PHE A 139 -9.85 -13.60 15.22
C PHE A 139 -10.73 -12.66 14.40
N PHE A 140 -12.03 -12.88 14.43
CA PHE A 140 -12.94 -12.06 13.63
C PHE A 140 -13.06 -10.65 14.18
N GLU A 141 -13.09 -10.47 15.50
CA GLU A 141 -13.04 -9.15 16.11
C GLU A 141 -11.74 -8.41 15.76
N PHE A 142 -10.60 -9.14 15.72
CA PHE A 142 -9.31 -8.56 15.34
C PHE A 142 -9.31 -8.03 13.91
N VAL A 143 -9.78 -8.80 12.93
CA VAL A 143 -9.77 -8.37 11.53
C VAL A 143 -10.93 -7.43 11.16
N LYS A 144 -11.99 -7.37 11.97
CA LYS A 144 -13.13 -6.45 11.76
C LYS A 144 -12.93 -5.06 12.39
N GLY A 145 -11.94 -4.90 13.26
CA GLY A 145 -11.73 -3.64 14.00
C GLY A 145 -12.54 -3.52 15.28
N GLU A 146 -12.99 -4.64 15.81
CA GLU A 146 -13.81 -4.73 17.05
C GLU A 146 -12.95 -5.02 18.29
N SER A 147 -11.71 -5.55 18.11
CA SER A 147 -10.75 -5.81 19.19
C SER A 147 -9.93 -4.56 19.57
N PHE A 148 -8.68 -4.72 20.02
CA PHE A 148 -7.78 -3.60 20.33
C PHE A 148 -7.32 -2.84 19.08
N VAL A 149 -7.27 -3.47 17.89
CA VAL A 149 -7.00 -2.80 16.62
C VAL A 149 -8.31 -2.21 16.09
N LYS A 150 -8.32 -0.91 15.84
CA LYS A 150 -9.51 -0.16 15.41
C LYS A 150 -9.40 0.34 13.97
N PRO A 151 -10.51 0.73 13.32
CA PRO A 151 -10.45 1.45 12.07
C PRO A 151 -9.54 2.69 12.17
N PRO A 152 -8.80 3.04 11.09
CA PRO A 152 -8.80 2.38 9.78
C PRO A 152 -7.84 1.17 9.66
N PHE A 153 -7.11 0.82 10.74
CA PHE A 153 -6.13 -0.27 10.69
C PHE A 153 -6.76 -1.65 10.67
N ALA A 154 -7.98 -1.81 11.17
CA ALA A 154 -8.76 -3.01 10.98
C ALA A 154 -10.21 -2.65 10.69
N MET A 155 -10.81 -3.33 9.71
CA MET A 155 -12.21 -3.09 9.33
C MET A 155 -12.79 -4.24 8.52
N GLU A 156 -14.09 -4.45 8.68
CA GLU A 156 -14.86 -5.32 7.81
C GLU A 156 -15.24 -4.60 6.52
N THR A 157 -15.04 -5.26 5.39
CA THR A 157 -15.48 -4.79 4.06
C THR A 157 -16.33 -5.89 3.43
N ARG A 158 -17.63 -5.71 3.38
CA ARG A 158 -18.61 -6.70 2.92
C ARG A 158 -18.55 -7.99 3.76
N ARG A 159 -17.86 -9.03 3.27
CA ARG A 159 -17.75 -10.36 3.89
C ARG A 159 -16.34 -10.70 4.35
N ALA A 160 -15.44 -9.76 4.34
CA ALA A 160 -14.05 -9.96 4.71
C ALA A 160 -13.60 -8.92 5.72
N GLY A 161 -12.80 -9.35 6.68
CA GLY A 161 -12.10 -8.49 7.59
C GLY A 161 -10.64 -8.30 7.15
N ASN A 162 -10.08 -7.16 7.46
CA ASN A 162 -8.70 -6.82 7.19
C ASN A 162 -8.08 -6.18 8.42
N SER A 163 -6.87 -6.60 8.80
CA SER A 163 -6.03 -5.87 9.74
C SER A 163 -4.72 -5.50 9.06
N TYR A 164 -4.35 -4.23 9.16
CA TYR A 164 -3.11 -3.66 8.63
C TYR A 164 -2.15 -3.22 9.75
N LEU A 165 -2.43 -3.61 11.01
CA LEU A 165 -1.50 -3.34 12.10
C LEU A 165 -0.17 -4.03 11.80
N PRO A 166 0.96 -3.29 11.71
CA PRO A 166 2.25 -3.91 11.53
C PRO A 166 2.72 -4.60 12.82
N ILE A 167 3.13 -5.87 12.70
CA ILE A 167 3.59 -6.70 13.82
C ILE A 167 5.00 -7.18 13.50
N PRO A 168 6.05 -6.40 13.83
CA PRO A 168 7.43 -6.79 13.62
C PRO A 168 7.91 -7.83 14.62
N TYR A 169 8.88 -8.67 14.22
CA TYR A 169 9.54 -9.68 15.02
C TYR A 169 11.03 -9.79 14.66
N ALA A 170 11.88 -10.01 15.66
CA ALA A 170 13.33 -10.00 15.46
C ALA A 170 13.90 -11.37 15.08
N LYS A 171 13.26 -12.48 15.52
CA LYS A 171 13.80 -13.84 15.35
C LYS A 171 12.85 -14.79 14.65
N SER A 172 11.57 -14.74 14.99
CA SER A 172 10.56 -15.63 14.40
C SER A 172 9.14 -15.15 14.69
N CYS A 173 8.22 -15.59 13.84
CA CYS A 173 6.79 -15.41 14.04
C CYS A 173 6.06 -16.71 13.72
N LYS A 174 5.11 -17.09 14.58
CA LYS A 174 4.17 -18.18 14.34
C LYS A 174 2.75 -17.69 14.63
N VAL A 175 1.86 -17.89 13.67
CA VAL A 175 0.44 -17.53 13.79
C VAL A 175 -0.38 -18.79 13.78
N THR A 176 -1.20 -18.98 14.82
CA THR A 176 -2.08 -20.14 14.97
C THR A 176 -3.51 -19.73 15.25
N MET A 177 -4.41 -20.68 15.08
CA MET A 177 -5.83 -20.59 15.46
C MET A 177 -6.19 -21.79 16.29
N ASP A 178 -7.11 -21.63 17.24
CA ASP A 178 -7.66 -22.72 18.04
C ASP A 178 -8.83 -23.46 17.36
N LYS A 179 -9.29 -22.93 16.24
CA LYS A 179 -10.30 -23.53 15.36
C LYS A 179 -9.91 -23.41 13.90
N LYS A 180 -10.45 -24.32 13.08
CA LYS A 180 -10.30 -24.24 11.63
C LYS A 180 -11.08 -23.04 11.11
N VAL A 181 -10.40 -22.19 10.33
CA VAL A 181 -11.00 -21.01 9.68
C VAL A 181 -11.02 -21.16 8.19
N PHE A 182 -11.92 -20.43 7.53
CA PHE A 182 -12.08 -20.42 6.09
C PHE A 182 -10.96 -19.57 5.43
N TYR A 183 -11.16 -19.02 4.25
CA TYR A 183 -10.13 -18.28 3.51
C TYR A 183 -9.40 -17.25 4.39
N ASN A 184 -8.09 -17.34 4.42
CA ASN A 184 -7.23 -16.39 5.10
C ASN A 184 -5.95 -16.14 4.32
N ILE A 185 -5.41 -14.93 4.46
CA ILE A 185 -4.16 -14.49 3.87
C ILE A 185 -3.42 -13.66 4.93
N ILE A 186 -2.17 -14.04 5.21
CA ILE A 186 -1.24 -13.27 6.03
C ILE A 186 -0.10 -12.81 5.14
N SER A 187 -0.03 -11.51 4.90
CA SER A 187 1.08 -10.90 4.16
C SER A 187 2.13 -10.41 5.15
N TYR A 188 3.39 -10.66 4.85
CA TYR A 188 4.50 -10.27 5.71
C TYR A 188 5.75 -9.91 4.91
N ARG A 189 6.65 -9.17 5.55
CA ARG A 189 7.99 -8.88 5.07
C ARG A 189 8.96 -9.81 5.79
N SER A 190 9.86 -10.44 5.04
CA SER A 190 11.00 -11.17 5.57
C SER A 190 12.26 -10.38 5.26
N TYR A 191 12.99 -9.97 6.30
CA TYR A 191 14.20 -9.17 6.18
C TYR A 191 15.45 -10.05 6.16
N PRO A 192 16.60 -9.56 5.64
CA PRO A 192 17.88 -10.25 5.73
C PRO A 192 18.28 -10.49 7.19
N GLN A 193 19.02 -11.57 7.43
CA GLN A 193 19.60 -11.83 8.74
C GLN A 193 20.49 -10.68 9.20
N GLY A 194 20.40 -10.32 10.48
CA GLY A 194 21.14 -9.20 11.05
C GLY A 194 20.42 -7.85 10.92
N THR A 195 19.27 -7.78 10.24
CA THR A 195 18.42 -6.58 10.28
C THR A 195 18.00 -6.28 11.71
N SER A 196 18.18 -5.04 12.15
CA SER A 196 17.72 -4.59 13.47
C SER A 196 16.19 -4.43 13.45
N VAL A 197 15.51 -5.31 14.16
CA VAL A 197 14.05 -5.26 14.33
C VAL A 197 13.70 -5.21 15.80
N ARG A 198 12.86 -4.27 16.18
CA ARG A 198 12.24 -4.26 17.53
C ARG A 198 10.94 -5.02 17.45
N THR A 199 10.89 -6.13 18.18
CA THR A 199 9.72 -7.00 18.24
C THR A 199 8.53 -6.25 18.83
N PHE A 200 7.36 -6.47 18.25
CA PHE A 200 6.09 -5.91 18.71
C PHE A 200 5.81 -6.28 20.15
N SER A 201 5.29 -5.35 20.93
CA SER A 201 4.73 -5.57 22.25
C SER A 201 3.46 -4.75 22.47
N MET A 202 2.57 -5.24 23.35
CA MET A 202 1.37 -4.48 23.72
C MET A 202 1.72 -3.18 24.45
N ASP A 203 2.84 -3.13 25.16
CA ASP A 203 3.31 -1.90 25.80
C ASP A 203 3.70 -0.84 24.76
N GLU A 204 4.45 -1.22 23.70
CA GLU A 204 4.76 -0.30 22.61
C GLU A 204 3.49 0.16 21.88
N TYR A 205 2.56 -0.75 21.64
CA TYR A 205 1.27 -0.42 21.02
C TYR A 205 0.51 0.62 21.86
N ASN A 206 0.40 0.42 23.18
CA ASN A 206 -0.30 1.33 24.07
C ASN A 206 0.38 2.70 24.16
N GLN A 207 1.70 2.75 24.14
CA GLN A 207 2.48 4.00 24.14
C GLN A 207 2.43 4.74 22.81
N SER A 208 2.04 4.09 21.73
CA SER A 208 2.04 4.64 20.37
C SER A 208 0.67 5.17 19.91
N GLN A 209 -0.33 5.27 20.79
CA GLN A 209 -1.70 5.63 20.41
C GLN A 209 -1.78 6.96 19.64
N ILE A 210 -1.02 7.99 20.06
CA ILE A 210 -0.97 9.29 19.36
C ILE A 210 -0.48 9.13 17.91
N LEU A 211 0.52 8.28 17.67
CA LEU A 211 1.01 8.01 16.33
C LEU A 211 -0.01 7.21 15.52
N ILE A 212 -0.62 6.20 16.12
CA ILE A 212 -1.67 5.38 15.52
C ILE A 212 -2.83 6.29 15.07
N ASP A 213 -3.32 7.14 15.94
CA ASP A 213 -4.40 8.09 15.63
C ASP A 213 -4.01 9.06 14.51
N SER A 214 -2.77 9.58 14.55
CA SER A 214 -2.28 10.51 13.53
C SER A 214 -2.18 9.85 12.14
N VAL A 215 -1.63 8.64 12.09
CA VAL A 215 -1.54 7.86 10.84
C VAL A 215 -2.93 7.45 10.36
N GLY A 216 -3.80 7.00 11.26
CA GLY A 216 -5.18 6.66 10.95
C GLY A 216 -5.93 7.82 10.32
N HIS A 217 -5.77 9.02 10.86
CA HIS A 217 -6.39 10.23 10.33
C HIS A 217 -5.94 10.56 8.89
N VAL A 218 -4.64 10.37 8.60
CA VAL A 218 -4.12 10.54 7.23
C VAL A 218 -4.73 9.52 6.27
N LEU A 219 -4.79 8.25 6.68
CA LEU A 219 -5.34 7.17 5.85
C LEU A 219 -6.81 7.40 5.51
N GLU A 220 -7.60 7.89 6.46
CA GLU A 220 -9.03 8.17 6.27
C GLU A 220 -9.30 9.43 5.45
N ARG A 221 -8.56 10.50 5.69
CA ARG A 221 -8.91 11.84 5.21
C ARG A 221 -7.91 12.45 4.23
N GLY A 222 -6.72 11.86 4.08
CA GLY A 222 -5.65 12.43 3.26
C GLY A 222 -5.12 13.76 3.78
N VAL A 223 -5.34 14.07 5.06
CA VAL A 223 -4.87 15.30 5.71
C VAL A 223 -3.66 14.97 6.56
N TYR A 224 -2.50 15.46 6.15
CA TYR A 224 -1.22 15.10 6.76
C TYR A 224 -0.91 15.84 8.06
N GLY A 225 -1.52 17.01 8.32
CA GLY A 225 -1.24 17.80 9.50
C GLY A 225 0.26 18.01 9.71
N ASP A 226 0.74 17.70 10.92
CA ASP A 226 2.15 17.81 11.26
C ASP A 226 3.05 16.70 10.68
N LEU A 227 2.46 15.63 10.12
CA LEU A 227 3.20 14.51 9.54
C LEU A 227 3.85 14.85 8.18
N ALA A 228 3.34 15.86 7.48
CA ALA A 228 3.96 16.36 6.27
C ALA A 228 3.57 17.83 6.01
N SER A 229 4.41 18.74 6.41
CA SER A 229 4.28 20.16 6.03
C SER A 229 5.05 20.41 4.74
N THR A 230 4.40 20.47 3.59
CA THR A 230 4.98 21.00 2.36
C THR A 230 4.92 22.52 2.39
N LYS A 231 6.01 23.13 2.87
CA LYS A 231 6.22 24.59 2.73
C LYS A 231 6.71 24.85 1.29
N ASN A 232 6.23 25.93 0.68
CA ASN A 232 6.61 26.41 -0.66
C ASN A 232 6.00 25.63 -1.82
N THR A 233 4.68 25.44 -1.85
CA THR A 233 3.97 24.90 -3.01
C THR A 233 3.60 26.02 -4.01
N GLU A 234 3.69 25.72 -5.30
CA GLU A 234 3.24 26.57 -6.40
C GLU A 234 2.01 25.91 -7.03
N ALA A 235 1.04 26.70 -7.47
CA ALA A 235 -0.16 26.19 -8.16
C ALA A 235 -0.15 26.61 -9.63
N TYR A 236 -0.50 25.68 -10.50
CA TYR A 236 -0.67 25.87 -11.94
C TYR A 236 -2.06 25.39 -12.31
N SER A 237 -2.80 26.14 -13.12
CA SER A 237 -4.17 25.77 -13.45
C SER A 237 -4.60 26.27 -14.82
N PHE A 238 -5.62 25.63 -15.37
CA PHE A 238 -6.45 26.16 -16.44
C PHE A 238 -7.93 25.88 -16.17
N HIS A 239 -8.78 26.66 -16.82
CA HIS A 239 -10.21 26.42 -16.95
C HIS A 239 -10.61 26.66 -18.40
N LYS A 240 -11.21 25.66 -19.07
CA LYS A 240 -11.51 25.73 -20.50
C LYS A 240 -12.66 24.83 -20.89
N THR A 241 -13.43 25.29 -21.88
CA THR A 241 -14.35 24.42 -22.62
C THR A 241 -13.58 23.73 -23.73
N LEU A 242 -13.65 22.41 -23.81
CA LEU A 242 -13.04 21.60 -24.84
C LEU A 242 -14.15 20.98 -25.69
N ARG A 243 -14.13 21.27 -26.98
CA ARG A 243 -15.00 20.62 -27.97
C ARG A 243 -14.55 19.19 -28.24
N PRO A 244 -15.39 18.36 -28.88
CA PRO A 244 -14.96 17.05 -29.37
C PRO A 244 -13.62 17.12 -30.13
N GLN A 245 -12.67 16.24 -29.76
CA GLN A 245 -11.31 16.13 -30.29
C GLN A 245 -10.38 17.32 -29.96
N GLU A 246 -10.82 18.25 -29.15
CA GLU A 246 -9.93 19.31 -28.62
C GLU A 246 -9.16 18.82 -27.39
N LYS A 247 -8.02 19.46 -27.17
CA LYS A 247 -7.14 19.21 -26.04
C LYS A 247 -6.58 20.49 -25.46
N GLU A 248 -6.21 20.44 -24.19
CA GLU A 248 -5.54 21.51 -23.47
C GLU A 248 -4.38 20.93 -22.67
N THR A 249 -3.28 21.66 -22.62
CA THR A 249 -2.05 21.22 -21.94
C THR A 249 -1.64 22.23 -20.87
N LEU A 250 -1.49 21.75 -19.64
CA LEU A 250 -0.87 22.47 -18.55
C LEU A 250 0.62 22.11 -18.52
N LEU A 251 1.45 23.09 -18.87
CA LEU A 251 2.89 22.91 -18.98
C LEU A 251 3.60 23.50 -17.75
N ILE A 252 4.34 22.67 -17.03
CA ILE A 252 5.08 23.06 -15.81
C ILE A 252 6.58 22.94 -16.07
N ARG A 253 7.23 24.07 -16.39
CA ARG A 253 8.67 24.15 -16.69
C ARG A 253 9.46 24.57 -15.45
N LYS A 254 9.51 23.72 -14.44
CA LYS A 254 10.20 23.94 -13.17
C LYS A 254 11.04 22.72 -12.82
N LYS A 255 12.34 22.91 -12.71
CA LYS A 255 13.29 21.83 -12.39
C LYS A 255 13.18 21.38 -10.93
N GLN A 256 13.48 20.11 -10.68
CA GLN A 256 13.59 19.53 -9.33
C GLN A 256 12.31 19.76 -8.52
N LYS A 257 11.20 19.30 -9.07
CA LYS A 257 9.88 19.41 -8.47
C LYS A 257 9.14 18.08 -8.52
N ALA A 258 8.06 18.02 -7.75
CA ALA A 258 7.05 16.97 -7.85
C ALA A 258 5.67 17.60 -7.84
N ILE A 259 4.75 17.07 -8.63
CA ILE A 259 3.33 17.34 -8.43
C ILE A 259 2.93 16.63 -7.13
N GLU A 260 2.34 17.36 -6.18
CA GLU A 260 1.88 16.80 -4.92
C GLU A 260 0.37 16.60 -4.84
N GLN A 261 -0.35 17.35 -5.69
CA GLN A 261 -1.81 17.25 -5.79
C GLN A 261 -2.28 17.66 -7.16
N LEU A 262 -3.23 16.91 -7.69
CA LEU A 262 -4.03 17.28 -8.86
C LEU A 262 -5.50 17.42 -8.41
N VAL A 263 -6.17 18.48 -8.86
CA VAL A 263 -7.59 18.71 -8.65
C VAL A 263 -8.25 18.90 -10.00
N PHE A 264 -9.32 18.15 -10.24
CA PHE A 264 -10.09 18.19 -11.48
C PHE A 264 -11.55 18.51 -11.17
N GLN A 265 -12.16 19.31 -12.04
CA GLN A 265 -13.60 19.49 -12.11
C GLN A 265 -14.01 19.33 -13.56
N LEU A 266 -14.95 18.43 -13.80
CA LEU A 266 -15.52 18.12 -15.10
C LEU A 266 -17.01 18.46 -15.06
N ASP A 267 -17.49 19.21 -16.05
CA ASP A 267 -18.91 19.45 -16.28
C ASP A 267 -19.25 19.15 -17.73
N ALA A 268 -20.35 18.43 -17.97
CA ALA A 268 -20.81 17.97 -19.26
C ALA A 268 -22.28 17.58 -19.20
N GLU A 269 -22.99 17.67 -20.31
CA GLU A 269 -24.40 17.29 -20.42
C GLU A 269 -24.60 15.80 -20.08
N ASP A 270 -23.81 14.91 -20.69
CA ASP A 270 -23.70 13.50 -20.33
C ASP A 270 -22.39 13.26 -19.56
N PHE A 271 -22.48 13.41 -18.24
CA PHE A 271 -21.33 13.30 -17.34
C PHE A 271 -20.69 11.90 -17.40
N ASP A 272 -21.49 10.85 -17.49
CA ASP A 272 -21.03 9.46 -17.52
C ASP A 272 -20.20 9.19 -18.79
N GLN A 273 -20.69 9.65 -19.93
CA GLN A 273 -19.95 9.57 -21.19
C GLN A 273 -18.67 10.40 -21.12
N ALA A 274 -18.73 11.61 -20.53
CA ALA A 274 -17.57 12.48 -20.39
C ALA A 274 -16.48 11.85 -19.52
N LEU A 275 -16.81 11.20 -18.40
CA LEU A 275 -15.83 10.47 -17.56
C LEU A 275 -15.07 9.40 -18.33
N ARG A 276 -15.72 8.74 -19.30
CA ARG A 276 -15.10 7.69 -20.13
C ARG A 276 -14.28 8.23 -21.30
N SER A 277 -14.64 9.39 -21.80
CA SER A 277 -14.07 9.94 -23.04
C SER A 277 -13.14 11.14 -22.80
N THR A 278 -13.08 11.66 -21.60
CA THR A 278 -12.06 12.64 -21.19
C THR A 278 -10.81 11.89 -20.79
N VAL A 279 -9.72 12.05 -21.54
CA VAL A 279 -8.46 11.33 -21.32
C VAL A 279 -7.44 12.23 -20.68
N LEU A 280 -6.89 11.76 -19.54
CA LEU A 280 -5.72 12.35 -18.90
C LEU A 280 -4.47 11.71 -19.47
N LYS A 281 -3.56 12.55 -19.97
CA LYS A 281 -2.20 12.16 -20.33
C LYS A 281 -1.22 12.98 -19.52
N ILE A 282 -0.18 12.35 -19.00
CA ILE A 282 0.90 13.06 -18.32
C ILE A 282 2.21 12.58 -18.90
N SER A 283 3.08 13.55 -19.25
CA SER A 283 4.46 13.29 -19.65
C SER A 283 5.40 13.96 -18.65
N PHE A 284 6.43 13.23 -18.25
CA PHE A 284 7.51 13.73 -17.42
C PHE A 284 8.81 13.68 -18.22
N ASP A 285 9.48 14.81 -18.31
CA ASP A 285 10.77 14.95 -19.01
C ASP A 285 10.77 14.42 -20.46
N GLY A 286 9.60 14.50 -21.12
CA GLY A 286 9.39 14.07 -22.51
C GLY A 286 8.90 12.62 -22.65
N GLU A 287 8.77 11.86 -21.56
CA GLU A 287 8.22 10.51 -21.58
C GLU A 287 6.76 10.51 -21.12
N GLN A 288 5.84 10.03 -21.97
CA GLN A 288 4.43 9.87 -21.60
C GLN A 288 4.26 8.62 -20.70
N THR A 289 3.98 8.84 -19.44
CA THR A 289 3.83 7.79 -18.43
C THR A 289 2.39 7.56 -17.97
N VAL A 290 1.49 8.50 -18.31
CA VAL A 290 0.05 8.40 -17.98
C VAL A 290 -0.77 8.51 -19.25
N TRP A 291 -1.67 7.56 -19.45
CA TRP A 291 -2.76 7.59 -20.41
C TRP A 291 -3.94 6.84 -19.82
N THR A 292 -4.99 7.55 -19.44
CA THR A 292 -6.15 6.91 -18.81
C THR A 292 -7.40 7.79 -18.93
N PRO A 293 -8.59 7.22 -19.13
CA PRO A 293 -9.85 7.94 -18.95
C PRO A 293 -9.94 8.50 -17.54
N LEU A 294 -10.48 9.70 -17.40
CA LEU A 294 -10.52 10.40 -16.11
C LEU A 294 -11.32 9.62 -15.06
N GLY A 295 -12.45 9.02 -15.44
CA GLY A 295 -13.24 8.19 -14.55
C GLY A 295 -12.49 6.97 -14.04
N ASP A 296 -11.65 6.33 -14.88
CA ASP A 296 -10.84 5.18 -14.47
C ASP A 296 -9.66 5.62 -13.59
N PHE A 297 -9.05 6.78 -13.88
CA PHE A 297 -8.00 7.34 -13.03
C PHE A 297 -8.48 7.56 -11.59
N PHE A 298 -9.75 7.93 -11.42
CA PHE A 298 -10.37 8.12 -10.11
C PHE A 298 -11.18 6.91 -9.62
N ASN A 299 -11.08 5.75 -10.25
CA ASN A 299 -11.78 4.53 -9.84
C ASN A 299 -13.31 4.63 -9.81
N ILE A 300 -13.90 5.59 -10.50
CA ILE A 300 -15.35 5.76 -10.59
C ILE A 300 -15.92 5.18 -11.90
N GLY A 301 -15.06 5.01 -12.92
CA GLY A 301 -15.45 4.44 -14.21
C GLY A 301 -16.53 5.25 -14.88
N VAL A 302 -17.80 4.94 -14.58
CA VAL A 302 -19.01 5.59 -15.06
C VAL A 302 -19.88 5.97 -13.87
N GLY A 303 -20.37 7.19 -13.84
CA GLY A 303 -21.21 7.75 -12.77
C GLY A 303 -20.42 8.30 -11.59
N LEU A 304 -20.97 9.34 -10.98
CA LEU A 304 -20.36 9.95 -9.81
C LEU A 304 -20.50 9.01 -8.60
N LYS A 305 -19.37 8.58 -8.05
CA LYS A 305 -19.25 7.79 -6.83
C LYS A 305 -18.32 8.50 -5.88
N THR A 306 -18.87 9.05 -4.82
CA THR A 306 -18.09 9.77 -3.81
C THR A 306 -17.31 8.82 -2.93
N TYR A 307 -16.07 9.16 -2.62
CA TYR A 307 -15.24 8.47 -1.65
C TYR A 307 -14.11 9.38 -1.17
N GLN A 308 -13.56 9.04 -0.02
CA GLN A 308 -12.41 9.72 0.56
C GLN A 308 -11.37 8.68 0.95
N MET A 309 -10.17 8.80 0.39
CA MET A 309 -8.98 8.02 0.73
C MET A 309 -7.78 8.96 0.85
N TRP A 310 -6.66 8.50 1.37
CA TRP A 310 -5.49 9.36 1.53
C TRP A 310 -4.87 9.80 0.21
N GLU A 311 -4.86 8.93 -0.81
CA GLU A 311 -4.27 9.22 -2.12
C GLU A 311 -5.25 9.82 -3.12
N ARG A 312 -6.54 9.58 -2.99
CA ARG A 312 -7.58 10.10 -3.91
C ARG A 312 -8.89 10.37 -3.17
N ALA A 313 -9.64 11.29 -3.74
CA ALA A 313 -11.01 11.55 -3.29
C ALA A 313 -11.87 11.98 -4.47
N VAL A 314 -13.16 11.69 -4.39
CA VAL A 314 -14.21 12.25 -5.24
C VAL A 314 -15.28 12.81 -4.33
N GLN A 315 -15.53 14.12 -4.42
CA GLN A 315 -16.45 14.87 -3.58
C GLN A 315 -17.86 14.86 -4.17
N GLU A 316 -18.85 15.27 -3.38
CA GLU A 316 -20.25 15.31 -3.79
C GLU A 316 -20.52 16.30 -4.93
N ASP A 317 -19.73 17.36 -5.02
CA ASP A 317 -19.80 18.36 -6.08
C ASP A 317 -19.07 17.93 -7.37
N GLY A 318 -18.61 16.69 -7.44
CA GLY A 318 -17.85 16.15 -8.59
C GLY A 318 -16.37 16.52 -8.60
N THR A 319 -15.86 17.25 -7.59
CA THR A 319 -14.43 17.53 -7.49
C THR A 319 -13.64 16.25 -7.27
N MET A 320 -12.68 16.01 -8.12
CA MET A 320 -11.79 14.83 -8.08
C MET A 320 -10.38 15.25 -7.67
N ILE A 321 -9.86 14.65 -6.60
CA ILE A 321 -8.57 15.03 -5.99
C ILE A 321 -7.64 13.82 -6.02
N CYS A 322 -6.45 14.00 -6.60
CA CYS A 322 -5.34 13.04 -6.57
C CYS A 322 -4.20 13.61 -5.74
N ARG A 323 -3.65 12.82 -4.81
CA ARG A 323 -2.54 13.20 -3.91
C ARG A 323 -1.31 12.33 -4.09
N TRP A 324 -1.22 11.56 -5.16
CA TRP A 324 0.01 10.86 -5.54
C TRP A 324 1.12 11.87 -5.81
N ILE A 325 2.30 11.63 -5.25
CA ILE A 325 3.49 12.40 -5.58
C ILE A 325 3.98 11.96 -6.95
N MET A 326 4.26 12.93 -7.83
CA MET A 326 4.73 12.68 -9.20
C MET A 326 5.99 13.51 -9.46
N PRO A 327 7.18 12.96 -9.14
CA PRO A 327 8.45 13.68 -9.32
C PRO A 327 8.85 13.79 -10.79
N TYR A 328 9.61 14.84 -11.11
CA TYR A 328 10.24 15.04 -12.41
C TYR A 328 11.50 15.91 -12.29
N GLN A 329 12.40 15.83 -13.29
CA GLN A 329 13.65 16.59 -13.28
C GLN A 329 13.52 17.99 -13.86
N HIS A 330 12.84 18.14 -14.99
CA HIS A 330 12.85 19.38 -15.79
C HIS A 330 11.46 19.90 -16.09
N ILE A 331 10.54 19.02 -16.52
CA ILE A 331 9.26 19.40 -17.05
C ILE A 331 8.18 18.35 -16.78
N ALA A 332 6.97 18.82 -16.44
CA ALA A 332 5.77 18.01 -16.46
C ALA A 332 4.74 18.62 -17.39
N GLU A 333 4.09 17.80 -18.21
CA GLU A 333 3.05 18.17 -19.14
C GLU A 333 1.79 17.36 -18.82
N LEU A 334 0.71 18.06 -18.48
CA LEU A 334 -0.61 17.46 -18.24
C LEU A 334 -1.51 17.84 -19.40
N GLU A 335 -1.86 16.89 -20.25
CA GLU A 335 -2.80 17.07 -21.35
C GLU A 335 -4.14 16.44 -21.00
N ILE A 336 -5.21 17.22 -21.19
CA ILE A 336 -6.58 16.73 -21.17
C ILE A 336 -7.09 16.75 -22.60
N GLU A 337 -7.57 15.60 -23.07
CA GLU A 337 -8.16 15.45 -24.40
C GLU A 337 -9.63 15.01 -24.28
N ASN A 338 -10.51 15.74 -24.97
CA ASN A 338 -11.90 15.35 -25.11
C ASN A 338 -12.06 14.43 -26.32
N MET A 339 -12.03 13.13 -26.10
CA MET A 339 -12.29 12.11 -27.14
C MET A 339 -13.80 11.80 -27.31
N GLY A 340 -14.66 12.55 -26.62
CA GLY A 340 -16.10 12.40 -26.64
C GLY A 340 -16.78 13.05 -27.84
N LYS A 341 -18.10 13.17 -27.72
CA LYS A 341 -18.99 13.72 -28.78
C LYS A 341 -19.70 15.00 -28.36
N GLN A 342 -19.47 15.47 -27.14
CA GLN A 342 -20.06 16.67 -26.56
C GLN A 342 -18.97 17.64 -26.10
N ASP A 343 -19.33 18.90 -25.91
CA ASP A 343 -18.46 19.88 -25.24
C ASP A 343 -18.33 19.50 -23.77
N ILE A 344 -17.13 19.70 -23.20
CA ILE A 344 -16.89 19.56 -21.77
C ILE A 344 -16.29 20.84 -21.20
N GLN A 345 -16.68 21.21 -19.98
CA GLN A 345 -15.98 22.23 -19.21
C GLN A 345 -14.99 21.56 -18.26
N MET A 346 -13.73 21.93 -18.38
CA MET A 346 -12.66 21.29 -17.62
C MET A 346 -11.84 22.30 -16.85
N SER A 347 -11.73 22.10 -15.53
CA SER A 347 -10.79 22.80 -14.67
C SER A 347 -9.74 21.81 -14.17
N VAL A 348 -8.48 22.18 -14.26
CA VAL A 348 -7.35 21.40 -13.72
C VAL A 348 -6.49 22.33 -12.89
N THR A 349 -6.14 21.89 -11.67
CA THR A 349 -5.17 22.56 -10.82
C THR A 349 -4.11 21.54 -10.38
N ALA A 350 -2.85 21.84 -10.65
CA ALA A 350 -1.70 21.09 -10.17
C ALA A 350 -0.97 21.90 -9.09
N LYS A 351 -0.83 21.33 -7.90
CA LYS A 351 0.06 21.86 -6.86
C LYS A 351 1.40 21.15 -6.94
N VAL A 352 2.47 21.94 -6.90
CA VAL A 352 3.83 21.49 -7.13
C VAL A 352 4.69 21.85 -5.94
N MET A 353 5.45 20.89 -5.43
CA MET A 353 6.36 21.05 -4.30
C MET A 353 7.83 20.94 -4.73
N PRO A 354 8.80 21.45 -3.96
CA PRO A 354 10.19 21.13 -4.13
C PRO A 354 10.43 19.62 -3.97
N TYR A 355 11.25 19.05 -4.87
CA TYR A 355 11.66 17.65 -4.82
C TYR A 355 13.06 17.54 -5.41
N THR A 356 13.97 16.87 -4.71
CA THR A 356 15.32 16.62 -5.21
C THR A 356 15.35 15.28 -5.91
N TRP A 357 15.41 15.29 -7.23
CA TRP A 357 15.59 14.08 -8.04
C TRP A 357 16.94 13.44 -7.77
N ASN A 358 16.97 12.15 -7.56
CA ASN A 358 18.16 11.33 -7.35
C ASN A 358 18.05 10.00 -8.12
N ASP A 359 19.08 9.16 -8.04
CA ASP A 359 19.17 7.90 -8.80
C ASP A 359 18.09 6.86 -8.40
N ARG A 360 17.35 7.10 -7.32
CA ARG A 360 16.26 6.25 -6.84
C ARG A 360 14.89 6.77 -7.23
N SER A 361 14.81 8.00 -7.72
CA SER A 361 13.53 8.63 -8.07
C SER A 361 12.85 7.91 -9.23
N MET A 362 11.54 7.77 -9.12
CA MET A 362 10.72 7.09 -10.12
C MET A 362 9.63 8.01 -10.67
N TYR A 363 9.35 7.91 -11.96
CA TYR A 363 8.17 8.55 -12.53
C TYR A 363 6.88 7.83 -12.09
N PHE A 364 5.82 8.59 -11.97
CA PHE A 364 4.49 8.05 -11.78
C PHE A 364 3.95 7.49 -13.10
N HIS A 365 3.40 6.27 -13.07
CA HIS A 365 2.79 5.62 -14.23
C HIS A 365 1.34 5.25 -13.96
N SER A 366 0.50 5.45 -14.96
CA SER A 366 -0.89 4.96 -14.97
C SER A 366 -1.32 4.69 -16.40
N SER A 367 -1.73 3.47 -16.68
CA SER A 367 -2.18 3.09 -18.03
C SER A 367 -3.53 2.41 -17.95
N TRP A 368 -4.33 2.65 -18.99
CA TRP A 368 -5.59 1.98 -19.22
C TRP A 368 -5.51 1.22 -20.54
N ARG A 369 -6.02 0.01 -20.56
CA ARG A 369 -6.05 -0.83 -21.74
C ARG A 369 -7.38 -1.60 -21.79
N MET A 370 -7.89 -1.78 -23.00
CA MET A 370 -9.02 -2.64 -23.30
C MET A 370 -8.63 -3.57 -24.44
N ASP A 371 -8.78 -4.87 -24.21
CA ASP A 371 -8.62 -5.90 -25.24
C ASP A 371 -10.01 -6.45 -25.59
N ASP A 372 -10.37 -6.42 -26.89
CA ASP A 372 -11.61 -6.97 -27.40
C ASP A 372 -11.35 -7.65 -28.76
N PRO A 373 -11.60 -8.95 -28.91
CA PRO A 373 -12.03 -9.87 -27.85
C PRO A 373 -10.90 -10.25 -26.88
N THR A 374 -11.22 -10.36 -25.60
CA THR A 374 -10.27 -10.86 -24.60
C THR A 374 -10.09 -12.38 -24.81
N PRO A 375 -8.85 -12.87 -25.02
CA PRO A 375 -8.59 -14.30 -25.11
C PRO A 375 -9.08 -15.04 -23.86
N CYS A 376 -9.76 -16.17 -24.05
CA CYS A 376 -10.41 -16.92 -22.98
C CYS A 376 -9.52 -17.24 -21.78
N LEU A 377 -8.23 -17.51 -22.03
CA LEU A 377 -7.23 -17.79 -20.97
C LEU A 377 -6.89 -16.57 -20.11
N LEU A 378 -6.98 -15.36 -20.64
CA LEU A 378 -6.81 -14.12 -19.86
C LEU A 378 -8.05 -13.79 -19.04
N TYR A 379 -9.21 -14.27 -19.45
CA TYR A 379 -10.47 -14.01 -18.78
C TYR A 379 -10.63 -14.80 -17.47
N THR A 380 -10.10 -16.01 -17.41
CA THR A 380 -10.33 -16.94 -16.31
C THR A 380 -9.35 -16.84 -15.15
N SER A 381 -8.10 -16.45 -15.39
CA SER A 381 -7.13 -16.14 -14.33
C SER A 381 -5.84 -15.54 -14.90
N PRO A 382 -5.60 -14.26 -14.76
CA PRO A 382 -4.31 -13.66 -15.13
C PRO A 382 -3.22 -14.00 -14.10
N SER A 383 -3.04 -15.28 -13.80
CA SER A 383 -1.91 -15.72 -13.00
C SER A 383 -0.63 -15.55 -13.84
N PRO A 384 0.49 -15.09 -13.25
CA PRO A 384 1.79 -15.11 -13.94
C PRO A 384 2.17 -16.48 -14.50
N ARG A 385 1.55 -17.55 -14.03
CA ARG A 385 1.72 -18.91 -14.54
C ARG A 385 1.01 -19.11 -15.88
N ASP A 386 -0.11 -18.44 -16.10
CA ASP A 386 -0.87 -18.55 -17.36
C ASP A 386 -0.20 -17.77 -18.50
N ILE A 387 0.67 -16.81 -18.17
CA ILE A 387 1.43 -16.00 -19.13
C ILE A 387 2.70 -16.71 -19.62
N SER A 388 3.23 -17.66 -18.86
CA SER A 388 4.47 -18.36 -19.21
C SER A 388 4.35 -19.29 -20.45
N GLY A 389 3.14 -19.57 -20.92
CA GLY A 389 2.88 -20.34 -22.14
C GLY A 389 2.87 -19.52 -23.44
N TYR A 390 3.01 -18.20 -23.36
CA TYR A 390 3.05 -17.29 -24.52
C TYR A 390 4.44 -16.67 -24.67
N ARG A 391 5.43 -17.49 -24.95
CA ARG A 391 6.72 -17.05 -25.49
C ARG A 391 6.89 -17.56 -26.91
#